data_43686cf969979e8352311e942c3311c7
#
_entry.id   43686cf969979e8352311e942c3311c7
#
_cell.length_a   1.000
_cell.length_b   1.000
_cell.length_c   1.000
_cell.angle_alpha   90.00
_cell.angle_beta   90.00
_cell.angle_gamma   90.00
#
_symmetry.space_group_name_H-M   'P 1'
#
loop_
_entity.id
_entity.type
_entity.pdbx_description
1 polymer ?
#
loop_
_entity_poly.entity_id
_entity_poly.type
_entity_poly.pdbx_seq_one_letter_code
_entity_poly.pdbx_strand_id
1 'polypeptide(L)'
;MMTPISEQHFRLLVENVRDYAIFMLDTQGRVSTWNAGAKLIKGYETDEIVGKHFSVFYPDEVVASSWPARELELALAEGRVQDEGWRVRKDGSRFWASVTITALFEPDGTHLGFAKITRDLTDQRRVKALEDEGRRMTTFLAMLGHELRNPLAPIANAVSVMKLEDIASENVKRCRDIIDRQVTQLTRLVDDLLDVGRITSGKIRLSTARMDLARVVAGAVEMAEPEAMRRDHLLRLDMAPGYTWVNGDRARLLQVFSNLLNNAVKFTPNGGSIVVELRRDGSNAEVSVRDNGPGIPANRLEDIFNLFVQGDSQPDSMAAGLGVGLSLVQQLVALHGGETSVFSAGVPGKGAEFVVRLPLVD
;
A
#
# COMPACT_ATOMS: atom_id res chain seq x y z
N MET A 1 -16.53 49.93 -28.14
CA MET A 1 -17.31 49.00 -29.03
C MET A 1 -16.51 47.72 -29.08
N MET A 2 -16.98 46.66 -28.46
CA MET A 2 -16.42 45.34 -28.68
C MET A 2 -16.81 44.85 -30.07
N THR A 3 -15.83 44.55 -30.90
CA THR A 3 -16.09 43.91 -32.21
C THR A 3 -16.72 42.56 -31.96
N PRO A 4 -17.85 42.21 -32.57
CA PRO A 4 -18.44 40.88 -32.38
C PRO A 4 -17.46 39.83 -32.83
N ILE A 5 -17.19 38.86 -31.94
CA ILE A 5 -16.31 37.70 -32.21
C ILE A 5 -16.97 36.98 -33.39
N SER A 6 -16.27 36.94 -34.53
CA SER A 6 -16.79 36.23 -35.71
C SER A 6 -16.69 34.73 -35.50
N GLU A 7 -17.52 33.94 -36.16
CA GLU A 7 -17.49 32.47 -36.19
C GLU A 7 -16.05 31.94 -36.48
N GLN A 8 -15.34 32.66 -37.34
CA GLN A 8 -13.94 32.36 -37.66
C GLN A 8 -12.98 32.50 -36.47
N HIS A 9 -13.17 33.49 -35.60
CA HIS A 9 -12.36 33.66 -34.38
C HIS A 9 -12.67 32.56 -33.38
N PHE A 10 -13.91 32.13 -33.22
CA PHE A 10 -14.28 31.04 -32.34
C PHE A 10 -13.65 29.71 -32.81
N ARG A 11 -13.69 29.42 -34.08
CA ARG A 11 -13.08 28.26 -34.70
C ARG A 11 -11.56 28.24 -34.45
N LEU A 12 -10.86 29.37 -34.70
CA LEU A 12 -9.44 29.50 -34.44
C LEU A 12 -9.09 29.29 -32.97
N LEU A 13 -9.93 29.74 -32.04
CA LEU A 13 -9.74 29.54 -30.61
C LEU A 13 -9.77 28.05 -30.26
N VAL A 14 -10.78 27.31 -30.68
CA VAL A 14 -10.89 25.87 -30.41
C VAL A 14 -9.78 25.08 -31.10
N GLU A 15 -9.42 25.43 -32.33
CA GLU A 15 -8.37 24.77 -33.11
C GLU A 15 -6.97 24.90 -32.43
N ASN A 16 -6.70 26.03 -31.75
CA ASN A 16 -5.40 26.27 -31.11
C ASN A 16 -5.28 25.78 -29.68
N VAL A 17 -6.33 25.24 -29.08
CA VAL A 17 -6.27 24.57 -27.77
C VAL A 17 -5.54 23.24 -27.93
N ARG A 18 -4.33 23.10 -27.34
CA ARG A 18 -3.49 21.89 -27.47
C ARG A 18 -3.59 20.95 -26.29
N ASP A 19 -3.91 21.45 -25.11
CA ASP A 19 -3.97 20.67 -23.87
C ASP A 19 -5.27 19.88 -23.69
N TYR A 20 -6.24 20.13 -24.59
CA TYR A 20 -7.54 19.44 -24.58
C TYR A 20 -7.88 18.92 -25.97
N ALA A 21 -8.27 17.66 -26.03
CA ALA A 21 -8.93 17.11 -27.20
C ALA A 21 -10.39 17.58 -27.18
N ILE A 22 -10.75 18.47 -28.10
CA ILE A 22 -12.09 19.04 -28.22
C ILE A 22 -12.67 18.65 -29.60
N PHE A 23 -13.75 17.91 -29.58
CA PHE A 23 -14.39 17.47 -30.82
C PHE A 23 -15.88 17.22 -30.61
N MET A 24 -16.63 17.30 -31.68
CA MET A 24 -18.05 17.00 -31.72
C MET A 24 -18.27 15.55 -32.19
N LEU A 25 -19.33 14.96 -31.68
CA LEU A 25 -19.90 13.71 -32.13
C LEU A 25 -21.30 14.00 -32.74
N ASP A 26 -21.66 13.24 -33.72
CA ASP A 26 -23.05 13.21 -34.20
C ASP A 26 -23.98 12.49 -33.20
N THR A 27 -25.24 12.39 -33.47
CA THR A 27 -26.26 11.74 -32.63
C THR A 27 -26.00 10.23 -32.42
N GLN A 28 -25.14 9.63 -33.26
CA GLN A 28 -24.77 8.22 -33.23
C GLN A 28 -23.37 8.01 -32.58
N GLY A 29 -22.74 9.06 -32.06
CA GLY A 29 -21.41 8.98 -31.43
C GLY A 29 -20.24 8.91 -32.44
N ARG A 30 -20.44 9.31 -33.69
CA ARG A 30 -19.37 9.41 -34.68
C ARG A 30 -18.72 10.78 -34.63
N VAL A 31 -17.38 10.78 -34.71
CA VAL A 31 -16.59 12.01 -34.69
C VAL A 31 -16.94 12.89 -35.92
N SER A 32 -17.31 14.15 -35.70
CA SER A 32 -17.66 15.13 -36.75
C SER A 32 -16.67 16.29 -36.86
N THR A 33 -15.99 16.67 -35.77
CA THR A 33 -14.93 17.69 -35.78
C THR A 33 -13.68 17.18 -35.03
N TRP A 34 -12.52 17.84 -35.29
CA TRP A 34 -11.27 17.41 -34.69
C TRP A 34 -10.31 18.59 -34.53
N ASN A 35 -9.95 18.98 -33.31
CA ASN A 35 -9.01 20.07 -33.07
C ASN A 35 -7.55 19.59 -32.99
N ALA A 36 -6.59 20.54 -32.94
CA ALA A 36 -5.16 20.24 -32.83
C ALA A 36 -4.83 19.48 -31.55
N GLY A 37 -5.50 19.76 -30.42
CA GLY A 37 -5.31 19.03 -29.18
C GLY A 37 -5.73 17.57 -29.28
N ALA A 38 -6.83 17.28 -29.98
CA ALA A 38 -7.28 15.92 -30.21
C ALA A 38 -6.28 15.12 -31.05
N LYS A 39 -5.71 15.73 -32.09
CA LYS A 39 -4.61 15.13 -32.87
C LYS A 39 -3.38 14.82 -31.97
N LEU A 40 -2.95 15.78 -31.16
CA LEU A 40 -1.78 15.61 -30.29
C LEU A 40 -1.99 14.54 -29.22
N ILE A 41 -3.15 14.56 -28.54
CA ILE A 41 -3.44 13.67 -27.43
C ILE A 41 -3.76 12.26 -27.91
N LYS A 42 -4.49 12.09 -29.01
CA LYS A 42 -4.99 10.78 -29.46
C LYS A 42 -4.21 10.18 -30.64
N GLY A 43 -3.40 10.98 -31.34
CA GLY A 43 -2.49 10.53 -32.42
C GLY A 43 -3.16 10.28 -33.77
N TYR A 44 -4.46 10.64 -33.96
CA TYR A 44 -5.16 10.49 -35.21
C TYR A 44 -5.15 11.78 -36.01
N GLU A 45 -4.99 11.69 -37.33
CA GLU A 45 -5.27 12.78 -38.27
C GLU A 45 -6.78 12.94 -38.44
N THR A 46 -7.22 14.13 -38.88
CA THR A 46 -8.64 14.46 -39.03
C THR A 46 -9.35 13.53 -40.01
N ASP A 47 -8.73 13.26 -41.15
CA ASP A 47 -9.24 12.40 -42.21
C ASP A 47 -9.32 10.92 -41.83
N GLU A 48 -8.50 10.50 -40.83
CA GLU A 48 -8.50 9.13 -40.32
C GLU A 48 -9.63 8.85 -39.31
N ILE A 49 -10.08 9.87 -38.61
CA ILE A 49 -10.94 9.69 -37.42
C ILE A 49 -12.36 10.22 -37.61
N VAL A 50 -12.56 11.23 -38.46
CA VAL A 50 -13.92 11.76 -38.75
C VAL A 50 -14.77 10.64 -39.36
N GLY A 51 -16.02 10.50 -38.88
CA GLY A 51 -16.93 9.42 -39.22
C GLY A 51 -16.77 8.12 -38.43
N LYS A 52 -15.67 7.91 -37.71
CA LYS A 52 -15.52 6.75 -36.83
C LYS A 52 -16.24 6.95 -35.49
N HIS A 53 -16.75 5.87 -34.94
CA HIS A 53 -17.38 5.90 -33.63
C HIS A 53 -16.35 6.15 -32.54
N PHE A 54 -16.64 6.99 -31.57
CA PHE A 54 -15.70 7.41 -30.53
C PHE A 54 -15.25 6.30 -29.55
N SER A 55 -15.90 5.14 -29.58
CA SER A 55 -15.52 3.97 -28.82
C SER A 55 -14.11 3.47 -29.15
N VAL A 56 -13.54 3.84 -30.29
CA VAL A 56 -12.14 3.52 -30.66
C VAL A 56 -11.12 4.08 -29.70
N PHE A 57 -11.49 5.03 -28.84
CA PHE A 57 -10.63 5.61 -27.81
C PHE A 57 -10.71 4.88 -26.47
N TYR A 58 -11.42 3.77 -26.39
CA TYR A 58 -11.61 3.00 -25.15
C TYR A 58 -10.88 1.66 -25.24
N PRO A 59 -10.36 1.16 -24.11
CA PRO A 59 -9.88 -0.22 -24.03
C PRO A 59 -10.98 -1.23 -24.37
N ASP A 60 -10.62 -2.37 -24.96
CA ASP A 60 -11.58 -3.39 -25.41
C ASP A 60 -12.49 -3.87 -24.26
N GLU A 61 -11.97 -4.01 -23.06
CA GLU A 61 -12.72 -4.38 -21.86
C GLU A 61 -13.84 -3.37 -21.51
N VAL A 62 -13.60 -2.08 -21.75
CA VAL A 62 -14.57 -1.00 -21.51
C VAL A 62 -15.62 -0.97 -22.63
N VAL A 63 -15.20 -1.24 -23.87
CA VAL A 63 -16.12 -1.36 -25.02
C VAL A 63 -17.05 -2.55 -24.82
N ALA A 64 -16.51 -3.70 -24.37
CA ALA A 64 -17.29 -4.91 -24.10
C ALA A 64 -18.35 -4.71 -23.01
N SER A 65 -18.12 -3.80 -22.05
CA SER A 65 -19.09 -3.43 -21.01
C SER A 65 -20.19 -2.47 -21.50
N SER A 66 -20.16 -2.08 -22.77
CA SER A 66 -21.06 -1.07 -23.37
C SER A 66 -21.01 0.31 -22.73
N TRP A 67 -19.94 0.61 -21.99
CA TRP A 67 -19.80 1.90 -21.30
C TRP A 67 -19.85 3.12 -22.24
N PRO A 68 -19.20 3.12 -23.44
CA PRO A 68 -19.29 4.26 -24.35
C PRO A 68 -20.73 4.60 -24.76
N ALA A 69 -21.58 3.62 -25.02
CA ALA A 69 -22.99 3.86 -25.36
C ALA A 69 -23.73 4.46 -24.15
N ARG A 70 -23.48 3.93 -22.96
CA ARG A 70 -24.11 4.41 -21.73
C ARG A 70 -23.69 5.85 -21.37
N GLU A 71 -22.46 6.28 -21.69
CA GLU A 71 -22.06 7.69 -21.53
C GLU A 71 -22.88 8.64 -22.38
N LEU A 72 -23.22 8.28 -23.63
CA LEU A 72 -24.07 9.10 -24.48
C LEU A 72 -25.52 9.15 -23.98
N GLU A 73 -26.05 8.02 -23.52
CA GLU A 73 -27.39 7.96 -22.91
C GLU A 73 -27.48 8.87 -21.68
N LEU A 74 -26.45 8.79 -20.78
CA LEU A 74 -26.37 9.65 -19.60
C LEU A 74 -26.24 11.13 -19.97
N ALA A 75 -25.39 11.45 -20.96
CA ALA A 75 -25.20 12.82 -21.42
C ALA A 75 -26.51 13.38 -22.03
N LEU A 76 -27.30 12.54 -22.72
CA LEU A 76 -28.59 12.94 -23.29
C LEU A 76 -29.63 13.15 -22.19
N ALA A 77 -29.68 12.30 -21.18
CA ALA A 77 -30.66 12.36 -20.09
C ALA A 77 -30.36 13.50 -19.09
N GLU A 78 -29.10 13.72 -18.76
CA GLU A 78 -28.66 14.66 -17.72
C GLU A 78 -28.10 15.97 -18.32
N GLY A 79 -27.99 16.05 -19.64
CA GLY A 79 -27.38 17.18 -20.37
C GLY A 79 -25.84 17.08 -20.42
N ARG A 80 -25.20 16.45 -19.45
CA ARG A 80 -23.74 16.31 -19.34
C ARG A 80 -23.35 15.09 -18.50
N VAL A 81 -22.28 14.40 -18.93
CA VAL A 81 -21.62 13.36 -18.12
C VAL A 81 -20.12 13.66 -18.01
N GLN A 82 -19.55 13.34 -16.87
CA GLN A 82 -18.09 13.42 -16.64
C GLN A 82 -17.59 12.07 -16.15
N ASP A 83 -16.48 11.60 -16.72
CA ASP A 83 -15.86 10.33 -16.41
C ASP A 83 -14.33 10.45 -16.36
N GLU A 84 -13.70 9.65 -15.53
CA GLU A 84 -12.23 9.49 -15.52
C GLU A 84 -11.88 8.02 -15.73
N GLY A 85 -10.97 7.76 -16.66
CA GLY A 85 -10.59 6.39 -16.94
C GLY A 85 -9.51 6.26 -18.01
N TRP A 86 -9.11 5.00 -18.23
CA TRP A 86 -8.16 4.68 -19.28
C TRP A 86 -8.77 4.90 -20.66
N ARG A 87 -7.98 5.52 -21.53
CA ARG A 87 -8.29 5.71 -22.96
C ARG A 87 -7.09 5.20 -23.78
N VAL A 88 -7.33 4.95 -25.06
CA VAL A 88 -6.33 4.38 -25.98
C VAL A 88 -6.04 5.38 -27.09
N ARG A 89 -4.76 5.54 -27.44
CA ARG A 89 -4.28 6.33 -28.56
C ARG A 89 -4.21 5.46 -29.84
N LYS A 90 -3.95 6.08 -30.99
CA LYS A 90 -3.76 5.39 -32.28
C LYS A 90 -2.68 4.32 -32.27
N ASP A 91 -1.58 4.55 -31.53
CA ASP A 91 -0.47 3.62 -31.39
C ASP A 91 -0.71 2.47 -30.41
N GLY A 92 -1.91 2.39 -29.82
CA GLY A 92 -2.27 1.39 -28.82
C GLY A 92 -1.84 1.74 -27.40
N SER A 93 -1.10 2.82 -27.15
CA SER A 93 -0.73 3.26 -25.82
C SER A 93 -1.97 3.72 -25.02
N ARG A 94 -1.94 3.45 -23.72
CA ARG A 94 -3.02 3.86 -22.79
C ARG A 94 -2.64 5.14 -22.07
N PHE A 95 -3.63 5.99 -21.83
CA PHE A 95 -3.48 7.20 -21.03
C PHE A 95 -4.68 7.40 -20.12
N TRP A 96 -4.46 7.98 -18.96
CA TRP A 96 -5.55 8.30 -18.02
C TRP A 96 -6.16 9.65 -18.40
N ALA A 97 -7.43 9.66 -18.63
CA ALA A 97 -8.12 10.83 -19.13
C ALA A 97 -9.27 11.26 -18.21
N SER A 98 -9.45 12.57 -18.07
CA SER A 98 -10.72 13.15 -17.66
C SER A 98 -11.50 13.52 -18.92
N VAL A 99 -12.75 13.06 -19.01
CA VAL A 99 -13.62 13.21 -20.16
C VAL A 99 -14.91 13.88 -19.74
N THR A 100 -15.33 14.85 -20.51
CA THR A 100 -16.66 15.46 -20.39
C THR A 100 -17.39 15.32 -21.70
N ILE A 101 -18.61 14.81 -21.68
CA ILE A 101 -19.51 14.74 -22.81
C ILE A 101 -20.75 15.58 -22.49
N THR A 102 -21.13 16.50 -23.38
CA THR A 102 -22.27 17.38 -23.22
C THR A 102 -23.18 17.21 -24.43
N ALA A 103 -24.45 16.95 -24.22
CA ALA A 103 -25.44 16.92 -25.29
C ALA A 103 -25.70 18.34 -25.85
N LEU A 104 -25.74 18.46 -27.16
CA LEU A 104 -25.96 19.73 -27.87
C LEU A 104 -27.33 19.74 -28.55
N PHE A 105 -28.05 20.84 -28.39
CA PHE A 105 -29.38 21.02 -28.96
C PHE A 105 -29.47 22.34 -29.74
N GLU A 106 -30.25 22.36 -30.82
CA GLU A 106 -30.69 23.58 -31.48
C GLU A 106 -31.67 24.37 -30.58
N PRO A 107 -31.91 25.65 -30.85
CA PRO A 107 -32.89 26.43 -30.10
C PRO A 107 -34.31 25.88 -30.15
N ASP A 108 -34.65 25.09 -31.16
CA ASP A 108 -35.95 24.43 -31.34
C ASP A 108 -36.03 23.09 -30.55
N GLY A 109 -34.95 22.69 -29.86
CA GLY A 109 -34.89 21.45 -29.11
C GLY A 109 -34.40 20.23 -29.90
N THR A 110 -34.04 20.39 -31.18
CA THR A 110 -33.50 19.30 -32.00
C THR A 110 -32.11 18.89 -31.50
N HIS A 111 -31.89 17.60 -31.21
CA HIS A 111 -30.61 17.07 -30.78
C HIS A 111 -29.63 17.07 -31.96
N LEU A 112 -28.51 17.82 -31.79
CA LEU A 112 -27.45 17.95 -32.79
C LEU A 112 -26.36 16.89 -32.68
N GLY A 113 -26.18 16.32 -31.49
CA GLY A 113 -25.07 15.44 -31.15
C GLY A 113 -24.42 15.84 -29.83
N PHE A 114 -23.13 15.61 -29.70
CA PHE A 114 -22.44 15.82 -28.43
C PHE A 114 -21.13 16.58 -28.62
N ALA A 115 -20.79 17.46 -27.65
CA ALA A 115 -19.45 17.98 -27.50
C ALA A 115 -18.65 17.07 -26.54
N LYS A 116 -17.47 16.62 -26.96
CA LYS A 116 -16.58 15.81 -26.15
C LYS A 116 -15.26 16.52 -25.90
N ILE A 117 -14.93 16.68 -24.62
CA ILE A 117 -13.68 17.29 -24.16
C ILE A 117 -12.90 16.22 -23.39
N THR A 118 -11.65 16.01 -23.78
CA THR A 118 -10.79 15.05 -23.09
C THR A 118 -9.48 15.73 -22.70
N ARG A 119 -9.08 15.58 -21.43
CA ARG A 119 -7.80 16.01 -20.91
C ARG A 119 -6.96 14.80 -20.56
N ASP A 120 -5.71 14.78 -20.98
CA ASP A 120 -4.73 13.77 -20.55
C ASP A 120 -4.21 14.14 -19.15
N LEU A 121 -4.37 13.24 -18.20
CA LEU A 121 -3.94 13.41 -16.82
C LEU A 121 -2.74 12.52 -16.46
N THR A 122 -2.13 11.84 -17.45
CA THR A 122 -1.07 10.85 -17.19
C THR A 122 0.13 11.47 -16.50
N ASP A 123 0.64 12.60 -17.01
CA ASP A 123 1.77 13.27 -16.41
C ASP A 123 1.43 13.87 -15.03
N GLN A 124 0.24 14.43 -14.87
CA GLN A 124 -0.20 14.99 -13.60
C GLN A 124 -0.30 13.89 -12.51
N ARG A 125 -0.82 12.71 -12.85
CA ARG A 125 -0.85 11.57 -11.93
C ARG A 125 0.55 11.06 -11.60
N ARG A 126 1.44 11.03 -12.61
CA ARG A 126 2.83 10.62 -12.39
C ARG A 126 3.58 11.57 -11.46
N VAL A 127 3.43 12.87 -11.66
CA VAL A 127 4.01 13.88 -10.78
C VAL A 127 3.48 13.72 -9.36
N LYS A 128 2.16 13.60 -9.21
CA LYS A 128 1.55 13.39 -7.89
C LYS A 128 2.04 12.11 -7.20
N ALA A 129 2.16 11.02 -7.94
CA ALA A 129 2.68 9.75 -7.38
C ALA A 129 4.13 9.91 -6.89
N LEU A 130 4.99 10.61 -7.65
CA LEU A 130 6.38 10.91 -7.26
C LEU A 130 6.45 11.84 -6.03
N GLU A 131 5.57 12.83 -5.95
CA GLU A 131 5.49 13.71 -4.78
C GLU A 131 5.06 12.96 -3.53
N ASP A 132 4.06 12.07 -3.65
CA ASP A 132 3.58 11.26 -2.54
C ASP A 132 4.67 10.26 -2.08
N GLU A 133 5.42 9.67 -3.01
CA GLU A 133 6.58 8.83 -2.70
C GLU A 133 7.69 9.62 -2.00
N GLY A 134 7.99 10.82 -2.49
CA GLY A 134 8.97 11.74 -1.86
C GLY A 134 8.56 12.14 -0.44
N ARG A 135 7.28 12.43 -0.21
CA ARG A 135 6.75 12.73 1.13
C ARG A 135 6.90 11.54 2.07
N ARG A 136 6.56 10.32 1.61
CA ARG A 136 6.72 9.09 2.40
C ARG A 136 8.18 8.89 2.78
N MET A 137 9.12 9.08 1.84
CA MET A 137 10.56 8.96 2.10
C MET A 137 11.04 9.99 3.13
N THR A 138 10.58 11.24 3.02
CA THR A 138 10.95 12.30 3.99
C THR A 138 10.45 11.98 5.39
N THR A 139 9.20 11.54 5.51
CA THR A 139 8.61 11.12 6.79
C THR A 139 9.37 9.96 7.39
N PHE A 140 9.73 8.97 6.57
CA PHE A 140 10.55 7.83 6.98
C PHE A 140 11.92 8.25 7.53
N LEU A 141 12.64 9.13 6.81
CA LEU A 141 13.96 9.60 7.27
C LEU A 141 13.89 10.36 8.61
N ALA A 142 12.84 11.17 8.79
CA ALA A 142 12.60 11.87 10.05
C ALA A 142 12.35 10.88 11.21
N MET A 143 11.49 9.89 10.96
CA MET A 143 11.14 8.84 11.93
C MET A 143 12.36 7.97 12.26
N LEU A 144 13.14 7.56 11.25
CA LEU A 144 14.39 6.83 11.44
C LEU A 144 15.37 7.60 12.34
N GLY A 145 15.51 8.91 12.11
CA GLY A 145 16.34 9.77 12.95
C GLY A 145 15.90 9.78 14.42
N HIS A 146 14.60 9.75 14.69
CA HIS A 146 14.07 9.64 16.06
C HIS A 146 14.31 8.26 16.65
N GLU A 147 14.00 7.19 15.93
CA GLU A 147 14.16 5.81 16.40
C GLU A 147 15.63 5.41 16.65
N LEU A 148 16.57 6.02 15.91
CA LEU A 148 18.01 5.83 16.20
C LEU A 148 18.49 6.67 17.40
N ARG A 149 17.94 7.88 17.58
CA ARG A 149 18.31 8.75 18.70
C ARG A 149 17.83 8.19 20.04
N ASN A 150 16.66 7.53 20.06
CA ASN A 150 16.06 6.98 21.27
C ASN A 150 16.97 5.98 22.02
N PRO A 151 17.57 4.96 21.38
CA PRO A 151 18.51 4.07 22.07
C PRO A 151 19.90 4.70 22.30
N LEU A 152 20.31 5.67 21.49
CA LEU A 152 21.60 6.34 21.65
C LEU A 152 21.67 7.21 22.93
N ALA A 153 20.58 7.87 23.30
CA ALA A 153 20.56 8.72 24.50
C ALA A 153 20.78 7.92 25.80
N PRO A 154 20.09 6.79 26.08
CA PRO A 154 20.39 5.96 27.24
C PRO A 154 21.81 5.38 27.23
N ILE A 155 22.35 5.01 26.06
CA ILE A 155 23.74 4.55 25.94
C ILE A 155 24.71 5.66 26.39
N ALA A 156 24.55 6.87 25.87
CA ALA A 156 25.39 8.01 26.22
C ALA A 156 25.31 8.34 27.69
N ASN A 157 24.11 8.30 28.29
CA ASN A 157 23.93 8.51 29.74
C ASN A 157 24.58 7.41 30.56
N ALA A 158 24.39 6.14 30.20
CA ALA A 158 25.01 5.02 30.90
C ALA A 158 26.56 5.07 30.86
N VAL A 159 27.13 5.40 29.69
CA VAL A 159 28.59 5.60 29.56
C VAL A 159 29.06 6.78 30.43
N SER A 160 28.28 7.86 30.52
CA SER A 160 28.63 9.02 31.37
C SER A 160 28.65 8.65 32.87
N VAL A 161 27.67 7.88 33.33
CA VAL A 161 27.64 7.36 34.71
C VAL A 161 28.84 6.43 34.98
N MET A 162 29.13 5.52 34.05
CA MET A 162 30.28 4.59 34.20
C MET A 162 31.63 5.29 34.29
N LYS A 163 31.77 6.51 33.71
CA LYS A 163 33.02 7.29 33.85
C LYS A 163 33.20 7.90 35.22
N LEU A 164 32.15 8.02 36.02
CA LEU A 164 32.16 8.67 37.34
C LEU A 164 32.20 7.65 38.50
N GLU A 165 31.99 6.40 38.20
CA GLU A 165 31.81 5.32 39.17
C GLU A 165 32.96 4.31 39.13
N ASP A 166 33.21 3.64 40.28
CA ASP A 166 34.15 2.51 40.35
C ASP A 166 33.64 1.31 39.54
N ILE A 167 34.55 0.59 38.88
CA ILE A 167 34.25 -0.58 38.02
C ILE A 167 33.46 -1.68 38.76
N ALA A 168 33.63 -1.80 40.06
CA ALA A 168 32.96 -2.79 40.93
C ALA A 168 31.54 -2.33 41.35
N SER A 169 31.13 -1.09 41.05
CA SER A 169 29.87 -0.53 41.47
C SER A 169 28.67 -1.27 40.82
N GLU A 170 27.57 -1.46 41.55
CA GLU A 170 26.32 -2.01 41.05
C GLU A 170 25.71 -1.12 39.93
N ASN A 171 25.98 0.18 40.02
CA ASN A 171 25.56 1.13 38.96
C ASN A 171 26.27 0.84 37.64
N VAL A 172 27.56 0.46 37.66
CA VAL A 172 28.30 0.08 36.45
C VAL A 172 27.68 -1.17 35.79
N LYS A 173 27.28 -2.16 36.59
CA LYS A 173 26.59 -3.35 36.07
C LYS A 173 25.25 -2.96 35.39
N ARG A 174 24.44 -2.14 36.05
CA ARG A 174 23.18 -1.64 35.49
C ARG A 174 23.39 -0.86 34.20
N CYS A 175 24.42 0.00 34.15
CA CYS A 175 24.77 0.76 32.95
C CYS A 175 25.15 -0.16 31.79
N ARG A 176 25.96 -1.20 32.06
CA ARG A 176 26.32 -2.22 31.08
C ARG A 176 25.08 -2.91 30.51
N ASP A 177 24.15 -3.33 31.38
CA ASP A 177 22.93 -4.02 30.97
C ASP A 177 21.98 -3.10 30.16
N ILE A 178 21.97 -1.80 30.43
CA ILE A 178 21.28 -0.79 29.62
C ILE A 178 21.91 -0.71 28.23
N ILE A 179 23.25 -0.57 28.18
CA ILE A 179 23.99 -0.47 26.92
C ILE A 179 23.72 -1.70 26.04
N ASP A 180 23.86 -2.90 26.63
CA ASP A 180 23.67 -4.15 25.89
C ASP A 180 22.28 -4.26 25.28
N ARG A 181 21.22 -3.94 26.03
CA ARG A 181 19.85 -3.91 25.51
C ARG A 181 19.68 -2.90 24.39
N GLN A 182 20.24 -1.69 24.53
CA GLN A 182 20.09 -0.64 23.53
C GLN A 182 20.88 -0.94 22.26
N VAL A 183 22.06 -1.52 22.36
CA VAL A 183 22.86 -1.99 21.21
C VAL A 183 22.11 -3.09 20.47
N THR A 184 21.53 -4.05 21.19
CA THR A 184 20.71 -5.12 20.59
C THR A 184 19.52 -4.55 19.85
N GLN A 185 18.86 -3.54 20.41
CA GLN A 185 17.73 -2.85 19.75
C GLN A 185 18.17 -2.10 18.49
N LEU A 186 19.30 -1.37 18.55
CA LEU A 186 19.86 -0.68 17.37
C LEU A 186 20.23 -1.67 16.26
N THR A 187 20.85 -2.78 16.60
CA THR A 187 21.19 -3.82 15.61
C THR A 187 19.96 -4.32 14.89
N ARG A 188 18.88 -4.63 15.62
CA ARG A 188 17.59 -5.03 15.00
C ARG A 188 17.02 -3.96 14.06
N LEU A 189 17.04 -2.69 14.49
CA LEU A 189 16.54 -1.58 13.65
C LEU A 189 17.33 -1.44 12.35
N VAL A 190 18.65 -1.58 12.42
CA VAL A 190 19.54 -1.54 11.24
C VAL A 190 19.29 -2.74 10.33
N ASP A 191 19.16 -3.94 10.89
CA ASP A 191 18.89 -5.15 10.12
C ASP A 191 17.52 -5.07 9.40
N ASP A 192 16.46 -4.62 10.09
CA ASP A 192 15.14 -4.41 9.52
C ASP A 192 15.20 -3.40 8.35
N LEU A 193 15.96 -2.31 8.49
CA LEU A 193 16.15 -1.30 7.45
C LEU A 193 16.87 -1.87 6.23
N LEU A 194 17.96 -2.64 6.45
CA LEU A 194 18.70 -3.30 5.38
C LEU A 194 17.83 -4.32 4.64
N ASP A 195 17.00 -5.07 5.37
CA ASP A 195 16.06 -6.03 4.77
C ASP A 195 15.03 -5.31 3.88
N VAL A 196 14.44 -4.20 4.33
CA VAL A 196 13.55 -3.38 3.49
C VAL A 196 14.25 -2.89 2.23
N GLY A 197 15.47 -2.37 2.35
CA GLY A 197 16.24 -1.91 1.19
C GLY A 197 16.54 -3.04 0.18
N ARG A 198 16.81 -4.26 0.67
CA ARG A 198 17.04 -5.44 -0.18
C ARG A 198 15.76 -5.94 -0.84
N ILE A 199 14.63 -5.87 -0.13
CA ILE A 199 13.32 -6.28 -0.64
C ILE A 199 12.83 -5.31 -1.73
N THR A 200 12.81 -4.00 -1.45
CA THR A 200 12.37 -2.98 -2.41
C THR A 200 13.22 -2.96 -3.67
N SER A 201 14.50 -3.33 -3.57
CA SER A 201 15.38 -3.50 -4.74
C SER A 201 15.28 -4.87 -5.42
N GLY A 202 14.39 -5.76 -4.98
CA GLY A 202 14.24 -7.12 -5.54
C GLY A 202 15.46 -8.02 -5.35
N LYS A 203 16.37 -7.68 -4.42
CA LYS A 203 17.67 -8.38 -4.24
C LYS A 203 17.66 -9.46 -3.16
N ILE A 204 16.56 -9.66 -2.45
CA ILE A 204 16.46 -10.78 -1.50
C ILE A 204 16.43 -12.10 -2.25
N ARG A 205 17.35 -13.00 -1.88
CA ARG A 205 17.34 -14.41 -2.27
C ARG A 205 17.11 -15.25 -1.04
N LEU A 206 16.05 -16.08 -1.07
CA LEU A 206 15.78 -17.04 0.00
C LEU A 206 16.70 -18.25 -0.11
N SER A 207 17.21 -18.73 1.02
CA SER A 207 17.87 -20.02 1.14
C SER A 207 16.84 -21.06 1.57
N THR A 208 16.02 -21.51 0.62
CA THR A 208 14.91 -22.40 0.90
C THR A 208 15.35 -23.84 1.09
N ALA A 209 14.78 -24.51 2.09
CA ALA A 209 14.91 -25.93 2.35
C ALA A 209 13.57 -26.47 2.85
N ARG A 210 13.33 -27.78 2.68
CA ARG A 210 12.20 -28.47 3.29
C ARG A 210 12.37 -28.47 4.81
N MET A 211 11.38 -27.95 5.53
CA MET A 211 11.42 -27.85 6.99
C MET A 211 10.06 -28.04 7.63
N ASP A 212 10.07 -28.44 8.89
CA ASP A 212 8.88 -28.50 9.73
C ASP A 212 8.57 -27.11 10.29
N LEU A 213 7.45 -26.52 9.84
CA LEU A 213 6.99 -25.20 10.26
C LEU A 213 6.71 -25.14 11.78
N ALA A 214 6.23 -26.24 12.37
CA ALA A 214 5.96 -26.31 13.80
C ALA A 214 7.21 -25.96 14.65
N ARG A 215 8.39 -26.39 14.22
CA ARG A 215 9.65 -26.06 14.91
C ARG A 215 10.04 -24.59 14.79
N VAL A 216 9.69 -23.95 13.67
CA VAL A 216 9.96 -22.51 13.47
C VAL A 216 9.03 -21.69 14.34
N VAL A 217 7.73 -22.03 14.37
CA VAL A 217 6.74 -21.35 15.21
C VAL A 217 7.05 -21.52 16.69
N ALA A 218 7.37 -22.75 17.13
CA ALA A 218 7.79 -23.00 18.53
C ALA A 218 9.01 -22.16 18.92
N GLY A 219 10.03 -22.09 18.07
CA GLY A 219 11.20 -21.25 18.32
C GLY A 219 10.87 -19.75 18.41
N ALA A 220 9.92 -19.25 17.63
CA ALA A 220 9.48 -17.85 17.73
C ALA A 220 8.73 -17.60 19.05
N VAL A 221 7.91 -18.56 19.50
CA VAL A 221 7.20 -18.48 20.79
C VAL A 221 8.19 -18.47 21.95
N GLU A 222 9.17 -19.38 21.96
CA GLU A 222 10.24 -19.42 22.98
C GLU A 222 11.01 -18.08 23.08
N MET A 223 11.26 -17.43 21.94
CA MET A 223 11.90 -16.11 21.90
C MET A 223 11.05 -14.99 22.48
N ALA A 224 9.72 -15.08 22.35
CA ALA A 224 8.78 -14.06 22.84
C ALA A 224 8.41 -14.26 24.33
N GLU A 225 8.55 -15.47 24.85
CA GLU A 225 8.11 -15.88 26.20
C GLU A 225 8.68 -15.01 27.33
N PRO A 226 9.99 -14.64 27.38
CA PRO A 226 10.55 -13.80 28.44
C PRO A 226 9.90 -12.40 28.51
N GLU A 227 9.59 -11.82 27.35
CA GLU A 227 8.94 -10.52 27.28
C GLU A 227 7.45 -10.59 27.64
N ALA A 228 6.76 -11.65 27.20
CA ALA A 228 5.39 -11.93 27.55
C ALA A 228 5.25 -12.11 29.08
N MET A 229 6.16 -12.88 29.71
CA MET A 229 6.20 -13.06 31.17
C MET A 229 6.43 -11.74 31.91
N ARG A 230 7.34 -10.88 31.43
CA ARG A 230 7.57 -9.56 32.06
C ARG A 230 6.36 -8.66 32.10
N ARG A 231 5.41 -8.89 31.17
CA ARG A 231 4.17 -8.14 31.04
C ARG A 231 2.97 -8.90 31.58
N ASP A 232 3.18 -10.00 32.30
CA ASP A 232 2.13 -10.90 32.82
C ASP A 232 1.16 -11.40 31.75
N HIS A 233 1.63 -11.57 30.49
CA HIS A 233 0.79 -12.09 29.42
C HIS A 233 0.65 -13.60 29.49
N LEU A 234 -0.56 -14.10 29.23
CA LEU A 234 -0.81 -15.51 28.99
C LEU A 234 -0.48 -15.82 27.51
N LEU A 235 0.69 -16.39 27.25
CA LEU A 235 1.09 -16.86 25.92
C LEU A 235 0.82 -18.34 25.77
N ARG A 236 0.02 -18.72 24.78
CA ARG A 236 -0.38 -20.11 24.51
C ARG A 236 -0.05 -20.49 23.08
N LEU A 237 0.49 -21.68 22.89
CA LEU A 237 0.77 -22.29 21.60
C LEU A 237 -0.10 -23.53 21.42
N ASP A 238 -0.97 -23.52 20.44
CA ASP A 238 -1.86 -24.62 20.06
C ASP A 238 -1.43 -25.14 18.68
N MET A 239 -1.00 -26.37 18.62
CA MET A 239 -0.58 -27.02 17.38
C MET A 239 -1.46 -28.24 17.10
N ALA A 240 -2.12 -28.24 15.94
CA ALA A 240 -2.85 -29.41 15.47
C ALA A 240 -1.87 -30.58 15.22
N PRO A 241 -2.26 -31.83 15.53
CA PRO A 241 -1.43 -32.98 15.26
C PRO A 241 -1.20 -33.17 13.75
N GLY A 242 0.03 -33.48 13.37
CA GLY A 242 0.40 -33.73 11.98
C GLY A 242 1.68 -32.99 11.58
N TYR A 243 2.22 -33.38 10.44
CA TYR A 243 3.42 -32.73 9.90
C TYR A 243 3.03 -31.53 9.05
N THR A 244 3.68 -30.40 9.28
CA THR A 244 3.51 -29.13 8.54
C THR A 244 4.79 -28.79 7.79
N TRP A 245 5.12 -29.65 6.81
CA TRP A 245 6.28 -29.44 5.97
C TRP A 245 6.05 -28.31 4.97
N VAL A 246 6.97 -27.35 4.95
CA VAL A 246 7.00 -26.25 3.98
C VAL A 246 8.39 -26.15 3.34
N ASN A 247 8.46 -25.56 2.15
CA ASN A 247 9.73 -25.19 1.56
C ASN A 247 10.01 -23.71 1.85
N GLY A 248 11.00 -23.43 2.72
CA GLY A 248 11.23 -22.06 3.14
C GLY A 248 12.64 -21.80 3.68
N ASP A 249 12.93 -20.54 3.93
CA ASP A 249 14.12 -20.07 4.63
C ASP A 249 13.81 -19.95 6.13
N ARG A 250 14.45 -20.83 6.93
CA ARG A 250 14.17 -20.92 8.37
C ARG A 250 14.39 -19.60 9.10
N ALA A 251 15.47 -18.89 8.75
CA ALA A 251 15.80 -17.62 9.43
C ALA A 251 14.73 -16.54 9.11
N ARG A 252 14.30 -16.49 7.86
CA ARG A 252 13.27 -15.54 7.42
C ARG A 252 11.88 -15.85 7.95
N LEU A 253 11.49 -17.13 8.01
CA LEU A 253 10.23 -17.52 8.63
C LEU A 253 10.24 -17.31 10.14
N LEU A 254 11.37 -17.56 10.83
CA LEU A 254 11.52 -17.19 12.23
C LEU A 254 11.36 -15.69 12.45
N GLN A 255 11.92 -14.86 11.57
CA GLN A 255 11.76 -13.39 11.58
C GLN A 255 10.29 -12.98 11.41
N VAL A 256 9.54 -13.63 10.49
CA VAL A 256 8.10 -13.41 10.28
C VAL A 256 7.33 -13.60 11.59
N PHE A 257 7.44 -14.78 12.22
CA PHE A 257 6.67 -15.08 13.42
C PHE A 257 7.14 -14.30 14.63
N SER A 258 8.45 -14.03 14.77
CA SER A 258 8.97 -13.14 15.82
C SER A 258 8.42 -11.71 15.69
N ASN A 259 8.27 -11.17 14.48
CA ASN A 259 7.67 -9.85 14.26
C ASN A 259 6.20 -9.82 14.66
N LEU A 260 5.43 -10.84 14.30
CA LEU A 260 4.01 -10.94 14.69
C LEU A 260 3.87 -11.06 16.22
N LEU A 261 4.65 -11.92 16.84
CA LEU A 261 4.64 -12.12 18.30
C LEU A 261 5.09 -10.88 19.07
N ASN A 262 6.15 -10.21 18.61
CA ASN A 262 6.61 -8.96 19.21
C ASN A 262 5.54 -7.88 19.14
N ASN A 263 4.79 -7.79 18.05
CA ASN A 263 3.65 -6.88 17.93
C ASN A 263 2.54 -7.27 18.91
N ALA A 264 2.16 -8.54 19.00
CA ALA A 264 1.17 -9.01 19.94
C ALA A 264 1.56 -8.67 21.39
N VAL A 265 2.79 -9.00 21.82
CA VAL A 265 3.30 -8.68 23.17
C VAL A 265 3.34 -7.17 23.43
N LYS A 266 3.67 -6.39 22.42
CA LYS A 266 3.81 -4.94 22.53
C LYS A 266 2.45 -4.24 22.70
N PHE A 267 1.46 -4.62 21.93
CA PHE A 267 0.17 -3.94 21.87
C PHE A 267 -0.88 -4.52 22.81
N THR A 268 -0.69 -5.72 23.33
CA THR A 268 -1.54 -6.29 24.36
C THR A 268 -1.30 -5.59 25.69
N PRO A 269 -2.33 -5.14 26.43
CA PRO A 269 -2.20 -4.61 27.78
C PRO A 269 -1.64 -5.67 28.74
N ASN A 270 -0.91 -5.23 29.77
CA ASN A 270 -0.38 -6.13 30.80
C ASN A 270 -1.47 -7.07 31.35
N GLY A 271 -1.14 -8.33 31.55
CA GLY A 271 -2.10 -9.36 31.97
C GLY A 271 -3.02 -9.87 30.86
N GLY A 272 -2.81 -9.45 29.62
CA GLY A 272 -3.59 -9.91 28.47
C GLY A 272 -3.21 -11.31 27.99
N SER A 273 -3.87 -11.76 26.91
CA SER A 273 -3.66 -13.10 26.34
C SER A 273 -3.25 -13.05 24.88
N ILE A 274 -2.33 -13.93 24.52
CA ILE A 274 -1.83 -14.12 23.15
C ILE A 274 -1.93 -15.60 22.84
N VAL A 275 -2.57 -15.94 21.74
CA VAL A 275 -2.75 -17.33 21.29
C VAL A 275 -2.12 -17.49 19.91
N VAL A 276 -1.25 -18.48 19.78
CA VAL A 276 -0.64 -18.88 18.51
C VAL A 276 -1.22 -20.23 18.14
N GLU A 277 -1.83 -20.31 16.96
CA GLU A 277 -2.36 -21.58 16.46
C GLU A 277 -1.64 -21.97 15.17
N LEU A 278 -1.28 -23.24 15.06
CA LEU A 278 -0.80 -23.84 13.81
C LEU A 278 -1.73 -24.95 13.40
N ARG A 279 -2.31 -24.82 12.24
CA ARG A 279 -3.20 -25.84 11.67
C ARG A 279 -2.94 -26.06 10.18
N ARG A 280 -3.44 -27.18 9.67
CA ARG A 280 -3.48 -27.45 8.24
C ARG A 280 -4.83 -26.98 7.69
N ASP A 281 -4.80 -26.17 6.62
CA ASP A 281 -5.97 -25.72 5.87
C ASP A 281 -5.81 -26.09 4.40
N GLY A 282 -6.40 -27.21 4.01
CA GLY A 282 -6.26 -27.76 2.66
C GLY A 282 -4.81 -28.07 2.29
N SER A 283 -4.30 -27.39 1.27
CA SER A 283 -2.92 -27.48 0.79
C SER A 283 -1.96 -26.52 1.50
N ASN A 284 -2.44 -25.75 2.50
CA ASN A 284 -1.63 -24.77 3.20
C ASN A 284 -1.44 -25.15 4.67
N ALA A 285 -0.30 -24.72 5.23
CA ALA A 285 -0.11 -24.56 6.66
C ALA A 285 -0.58 -23.15 7.02
N GLU A 286 -1.47 -23.03 7.98
CA GLU A 286 -1.97 -21.77 8.50
C GLU A 286 -1.46 -21.54 9.92
N VAL A 287 -0.80 -20.40 10.14
CA VAL A 287 -0.38 -19.93 11.45
C VAL A 287 -1.15 -18.67 11.79
N SER A 288 -1.88 -18.66 12.89
CA SER A 288 -2.52 -17.45 13.40
C SER A 288 -1.88 -17.00 14.70
N VAL A 289 -1.74 -15.69 14.86
CA VAL A 289 -1.32 -15.01 16.10
C VAL A 289 -2.44 -14.07 16.48
N ARG A 290 -3.14 -14.39 17.57
CA ARG A 290 -4.28 -13.62 18.08
C ARG A 290 -3.94 -13.01 19.43
N ASP A 291 -4.25 -11.74 19.60
CA ASP A 291 -4.16 -11.00 20.85
C ASP A 291 -5.54 -10.52 21.31
N ASN A 292 -5.64 -10.08 22.57
CA ASN A 292 -6.81 -9.40 23.13
C ASN A 292 -6.54 -7.90 23.43
N GLY A 293 -5.72 -7.27 22.63
CA GLY A 293 -5.37 -5.85 22.74
C GLY A 293 -6.47 -4.88 22.29
N PRO A 294 -6.11 -3.64 21.93
CA PRO A 294 -7.05 -2.59 21.55
C PRO A 294 -7.76 -2.84 20.22
N GLY A 295 -7.23 -3.76 19.40
CA GLY A 295 -7.71 -3.98 18.05
C GLY A 295 -7.20 -2.93 17.04
N ILE A 296 -7.61 -3.11 15.78
CA ILE A 296 -7.21 -2.26 14.65
C ILE A 296 -8.48 -1.69 14.02
N PRO A 297 -8.61 -0.36 13.91
CA PRO A 297 -9.76 0.28 13.26
C PRO A 297 -9.91 -0.17 11.79
N ALA A 298 -11.15 -0.33 11.31
CA ALA A 298 -11.45 -0.85 9.98
C ALA A 298 -10.79 -0.04 8.84
N ASN A 299 -10.73 1.29 8.99
CA ASN A 299 -10.10 2.18 8.01
C ASN A 299 -8.57 2.05 7.93
N ARG A 300 -7.95 1.24 8.78
CA ARG A 300 -6.49 1.02 8.82
C ARG A 300 -6.09 -0.39 8.42
N LEU A 301 -7.03 -1.33 8.36
CA LEU A 301 -6.73 -2.74 8.07
C LEU A 301 -6.03 -2.94 6.72
N GLU A 302 -6.36 -2.12 5.72
CA GLU A 302 -5.73 -2.15 4.40
C GLU A 302 -4.30 -1.58 4.41
N ASP A 303 -4.03 -0.66 5.32
CA ASP A 303 -2.77 0.10 5.34
C ASP A 303 -1.70 -0.45 6.28
N ILE A 304 -2.05 -1.32 7.25
CA ILE A 304 -1.09 -1.77 8.29
C ILE A 304 0.11 -2.56 7.74
N PHE A 305 0.00 -3.14 6.55
CA PHE A 305 1.09 -3.80 5.85
C PHE A 305 1.91 -2.86 4.97
N ASN A 306 1.46 -1.61 4.78
CA ASN A 306 2.22 -0.62 4.04
C ASN A 306 3.45 -0.20 4.84
N LEU A 307 4.54 0.09 4.11
CA LEU A 307 5.78 0.57 4.73
C LEU A 307 5.52 1.87 5.49
N PHE A 308 6.09 1.95 6.71
CA PHE A 308 6.11 3.17 7.54
C PHE A 308 4.74 3.58 8.11
N VAL A 309 3.76 2.69 8.08
CA VAL A 309 2.48 2.92 8.74
C VAL A 309 2.59 2.56 10.22
N GLN A 310 2.26 3.50 11.08
CA GLN A 310 2.22 3.32 12.53
C GLN A 310 0.78 3.47 13.04
N GLY A 311 0.46 2.80 14.17
CA GLY A 311 -0.76 3.05 14.92
C GLY A 311 -0.75 4.45 15.54
N ASP A 312 -1.93 5.06 15.77
CA ASP A 312 -2.09 6.32 16.51
C ASP A 312 -1.78 6.13 18.01
N SER A 313 -0.58 5.67 18.31
CA SER A 313 -0.08 5.67 19.68
C SER A 313 0.24 7.12 20.04
N GLN A 314 -0.20 7.55 21.24
CA GLN A 314 0.16 8.87 21.75
C GLN A 314 1.67 9.09 21.62
N PRO A 315 2.13 10.33 21.31
CA PRO A 315 3.55 10.65 21.06
C PRO A 315 4.52 10.23 22.18
N ASP A 316 4.01 10.00 23.39
CA ASP A 316 4.79 9.64 24.59
C ASP A 316 4.84 8.13 24.89
N SER A 317 4.21 7.26 24.09
CA SER A 317 4.34 5.83 24.32
C SER A 317 5.69 5.34 23.77
N MET A 318 6.56 4.82 24.64
CA MET A 318 7.83 4.10 24.31
C MET A 318 7.62 2.89 23.37
N ALA A 319 6.44 2.76 22.79
CA ALA A 319 5.97 1.64 21.98
C ALA A 319 6.03 1.92 20.47
N ALA A 320 6.56 3.08 20.02
CA ALA A 320 6.73 3.34 18.60
C ALA A 320 7.84 2.45 18.01
N GLY A 321 7.66 1.92 16.82
CA GLY A 321 8.66 1.20 16.02
C GLY A 321 8.65 1.76 14.61
N LEU A 322 9.58 1.42 13.74
CA LEU A 322 9.71 2.00 12.38
C LEU A 322 8.50 1.78 11.45
N GLY A 323 7.48 1.01 11.85
CA GLY A 323 6.36 0.65 10.96
C GLY A 323 6.78 -0.25 9.79
N VAL A 324 7.86 -0.99 9.98
CA VAL A 324 8.50 -1.85 8.96
C VAL A 324 8.15 -3.33 9.17
N GLY A 325 7.91 -3.74 10.43
CA GLY A 325 7.78 -5.16 10.79
C GLY A 325 6.68 -5.90 10.04
N LEU A 326 5.48 -5.31 9.91
CA LEU A 326 4.36 -5.95 9.21
C LEU A 326 4.54 -5.97 7.69
N SER A 327 5.10 -4.93 7.10
CA SER A 327 5.43 -4.92 5.68
C SER A 327 6.50 -5.97 5.33
N LEU A 328 7.48 -6.15 6.22
CA LEU A 328 8.48 -7.20 6.10
C LEU A 328 7.85 -8.60 6.21
N VAL A 329 6.90 -8.80 7.13
CA VAL A 329 6.12 -10.04 7.24
C VAL A 329 5.42 -10.35 5.92
N GLN A 330 4.65 -9.40 5.37
CA GLN A 330 3.92 -9.59 4.12
C GLN A 330 4.84 -9.96 2.95
N GLN A 331 5.95 -9.26 2.81
CA GLN A 331 6.88 -9.47 1.70
C GLN A 331 7.65 -10.79 1.83
N LEU A 332 8.10 -11.14 3.04
CA LEU A 332 8.76 -12.42 3.27
C LEU A 332 7.81 -13.60 3.04
N VAL A 333 6.56 -13.50 3.49
CA VAL A 333 5.54 -14.54 3.26
C VAL A 333 5.24 -14.66 1.75
N ALA A 334 5.08 -13.55 1.03
CA ALA A 334 4.89 -13.56 -0.43
C ALA A 334 6.07 -14.21 -1.18
N LEU A 335 7.32 -13.94 -0.77
CA LEU A 335 8.52 -14.59 -1.32
C LEU A 335 8.54 -16.12 -1.08
N HIS A 336 7.85 -16.62 -0.06
CA HIS A 336 7.64 -18.05 0.20
C HIS A 336 6.42 -18.63 -0.53
N GLY A 337 5.76 -17.84 -1.41
CA GLY A 337 4.56 -18.25 -2.13
C GLY A 337 3.30 -18.30 -1.24
N GLY A 338 3.34 -17.65 -0.09
CA GLY A 338 2.25 -17.61 0.89
C GLY A 338 1.46 -16.30 0.86
N GLU A 339 0.50 -16.20 1.77
CA GLU A 339 -0.39 -15.04 1.93
C GLU A 339 -0.48 -14.62 3.39
N THR A 340 -0.69 -13.32 3.63
CA THR A 340 -0.97 -12.76 4.96
C THR A 340 -2.34 -12.11 4.98
N SER A 341 -3.05 -12.27 6.09
CA SER A 341 -4.32 -11.57 6.34
C SER A 341 -4.40 -11.10 7.79
N VAL A 342 -5.29 -10.17 8.05
CA VAL A 342 -5.56 -9.63 9.37
C VAL A 342 -7.04 -9.51 9.60
N PHE A 343 -7.47 -9.84 10.81
CA PHE A 343 -8.84 -9.70 11.27
C PHE A 343 -8.87 -8.92 12.57
N SER A 344 -9.70 -7.90 12.65
CA SER A 344 -9.93 -7.15 13.87
C SER A 344 -11.31 -6.49 13.83
N ALA A 345 -11.99 -6.52 14.97
CA ALA A 345 -13.27 -5.83 15.13
C ALA A 345 -13.09 -4.33 15.42
N GLY A 346 -11.86 -3.85 15.64
CA GLY A 346 -11.58 -2.48 16.04
C GLY A 346 -12.12 -2.10 17.44
N VAL A 347 -12.36 -3.10 18.27
CA VAL A 347 -12.95 -2.93 19.60
C VAL A 347 -11.90 -3.28 20.67
N PRO A 348 -11.63 -2.40 21.64
CA PRO A 348 -10.71 -2.69 22.73
C PRO A 348 -11.09 -3.99 23.48
N GLY A 349 -10.09 -4.83 23.75
CA GLY A 349 -10.27 -6.13 24.39
C GLY A 349 -10.66 -7.27 23.44
N LYS A 350 -10.98 -6.99 22.18
CA LYS A 350 -11.19 -8.00 21.12
C LYS A 350 -9.94 -8.28 20.31
N GLY A 351 -8.95 -7.39 20.36
CA GLY A 351 -7.66 -7.53 19.75
C GLY A 351 -7.63 -7.64 18.24
N ALA A 352 -6.55 -8.24 17.75
CA ALA A 352 -6.34 -8.53 16.35
C ALA A 352 -5.87 -9.97 16.17
N GLU A 353 -6.11 -10.53 14.98
CA GLU A 353 -5.63 -11.84 14.57
C GLU A 353 -4.89 -11.69 13.24
N PHE A 354 -3.61 -12.01 13.25
CA PHE A 354 -2.77 -12.07 12.06
C PHE A 354 -2.63 -13.51 11.61
N VAL A 355 -2.90 -13.75 10.34
CA VAL A 355 -2.87 -15.09 9.74
C VAL A 355 -1.84 -15.15 8.64
N VAL A 356 -0.97 -16.15 8.68
CA VAL A 356 0.02 -16.47 7.65
C VAL A 356 -0.31 -17.83 7.07
N ARG A 357 -0.48 -17.91 5.75
CA ARG A 357 -0.67 -19.16 5.00
C ARG A 357 0.55 -19.44 4.15
N LEU A 358 1.10 -20.65 4.26
CA LEU A 358 2.25 -21.11 3.48
C LEU A 358 1.88 -22.43 2.78
N PRO A 359 2.27 -22.63 1.51
CA PRO A 359 2.00 -23.87 0.81
C PRO A 359 2.74 -25.04 1.46
N LEU A 360 1.99 -26.12 1.72
CA LEU A 360 2.54 -27.39 2.20
C LEU A 360 3.31 -28.07 1.07
N VAL A 361 4.37 -28.79 1.46
CA VAL A 361 5.10 -29.71 0.57
C VAL A 361 5.04 -31.11 1.13
N ASP A 362 4.93 -32.08 0.22
CA ASP A 362 4.87 -33.51 0.54
C ASP A 362 6.19 -34.06 1.10
#